data_a39983e205f98837bdb8c275c17b412b
#
_entry.id   a39983e205f98837bdb8c275c17b412b
#
_cell.length_a   1.000
_cell.length_b   1.000
_cell.length_c   1.000
_cell.angle_alpha   90.00
_cell.angle_beta   90.00
_cell.angle_gamma   90.00
#
_symmetry.space_group_name_H-M   'P 1'
#
loop_
_entity.id
_entity.type
_entity.pdbx_description
1 polymer ?
#
loop_
_entity_poly.entity_id
_entity_poly.type
_entity_poly.pdbx_seq_one_letter_code
_entity_poly.pdbx_strand_id
1 'polypeptide(L)'
;MARFNKMQVLEAIGKTGMVPVFYHADADVAEQVVKACYEGGVRAFEFTNRGDFASEVFIRLVKFAAAECPEMILGIGSVVDAPTAAMYMQYGANFVVGPYLNAEVARVCNRHLVPYTPGCGSVTEIGTAQELGCDLTKVFPAGNVGGPSFVKNVKAPLPWSNIMATGAVEPTEENLTAWFKAGVYCCLLYTSP
;
A
#
# COMPACT_ATOMS: atom_id res chain seq x y z
N MET A 1 -18.11 3.71 0.59
CA MET A 1 -17.60 2.57 1.37
C MET A 1 -16.73 1.70 0.46
N ALA A 2 -15.70 1.07 1.03
CA ALA A 2 -14.79 0.20 0.28
C ALA A 2 -15.56 -0.87 -0.50
N ARG A 3 -15.18 -1.10 -1.75
CA ARG A 3 -15.81 -2.08 -2.65
C ARG A 3 -15.35 -3.51 -2.36
N PHE A 4 -14.17 -3.65 -1.80
CA PHE A 4 -13.58 -4.92 -1.39
C PHE A 4 -13.43 -4.96 0.13
N ASN A 5 -13.66 -6.11 0.73
CA ASN A 5 -13.45 -6.29 2.16
C ASN A 5 -11.95 -6.48 2.48
N LYS A 6 -11.59 -6.37 3.77
CA LYS A 6 -10.22 -6.46 4.26
C LYS A 6 -9.49 -7.73 3.78
N MET A 7 -10.17 -8.88 3.81
CA MET A 7 -9.56 -10.16 3.43
C MET A 7 -9.26 -10.21 1.93
N GLN A 8 -10.19 -9.74 1.10
CA GLN A 8 -9.99 -9.66 -0.35
C GLN A 8 -8.82 -8.76 -0.72
N VAL A 9 -8.67 -7.62 -0.03
CA VAL A 9 -7.54 -6.69 -0.25
C VAL A 9 -6.22 -7.37 0.08
N LEU A 10 -6.09 -7.95 1.26
CA LEU A 10 -4.85 -8.59 1.70
C LEU A 10 -4.49 -9.79 0.81
N GLU A 11 -5.47 -10.60 0.44
CA GLU A 11 -5.27 -11.73 -0.46
C GLU A 11 -4.80 -11.29 -1.85
N ALA A 12 -5.41 -10.25 -2.43
CA ALA A 12 -5.01 -9.73 -3.74
C ALA A 12 -3.58 -9.18 -3.73
N ILE A 13 -3.21 -8.44 -2.67
CA ILE A 13 -1.84 -7.93 -2.48
C ILE A 13 -0.85 -9.10 -2.40
N GLY A 14 -1.16 -10.14 -1.63
CA GLY A 14 -0.28 -11.31 -1.49
C GLY A 14 -0.15 -12.14 -2.76
N LYS A 15 -1.24 -12.31 -3.51
CA LYS A 15 -1.24 -13.08 -4.78
C LYS A 15 -0.41 -12.40 -5.87
N THR A 16 -0.51 -11.08 -5.99
CA THR A 16 0.28 -10.32 -6.98
C THR A 16 1.70 -10.05 -6.50
N GLY A 17 1.93 -10.01 -5.20
CA GLY A 17 3.22 -9.69 -4.60
C GLY A 17 3.71 -8.26 -4.87
N MET A 18 2.93 -7.45 -5.57
CA MET A 18 3.32 -6.10 -5.99
C MET A 18 2.15 -5.12 -5.85
N VAL A 19 2.48 -3.92 -5.37
CA VAL A 19 1.57 -2.76 -5.35
C VAL A 19 2.27 -1.60 -6.05
N PRO A 20 1.89 -1.22 -7.26
CA PRO A 20 2.36 0.03 -7.86
C PRO A 20 1.90 1.23 -7.04
N VAL A 21 2.78 2.22 -6.89
CA VAL A 21 2.48 3.51 -6.27
C VAL A 21 2.68 4.63 -7.27
N PHE A 22 1.70 5.52 -7.36
CA PHE A 22 1.68 6.57 -8.36
C PHE A 22 0.97 7.83 -7.89
N TYR A 23 1.36 8.95 -8.45
CA TYR A 23 0.66 10.23 -8.38
C TYR A 23 0.78 10.98 -9.70
N HIS A 24 -0.33 11.52 -10.16
CA HIS A 24 -0.37 12.51 -11.22
C HIS A 24 -1.55 13.45 -10.99
N ALA A 25 -1.36 14.75 -11.28
CA ALA A 25 -2.42 15.75 -11.13
C ALA A 25 -3.48 15.65 -12.24
N ASP A 26 -3.09 15.15 -13.41
CA ASP A 26 -4.00 14.88 -14.52
C ASP A 26 -4.64 13.50 -14.35
N ALA A 27 -5.97 13.49 -14.25
CA ALA A 27 -6.74 12.27 -14.05
C ALA A 27 -6.73 11.35 -15.27
N ASP A 28 -6.62 11.88 -16.49
CA ASP A 28 -6.57 11.06 -17.72
C ASP A 28 -5.28 10.23 -17.74
N VAL A 29 -4.16 10.83 -17.34
CA VAL A 29 -2.87 10.11 -17.19
C VAL A 29 -2.99 9.04 -16.10
N ALA A 30 -3.57 9.37 -14.96
CA ALA A 30 -3.71 8.43 -13.85
C ALA A 30 -4.61 7.24 -14.23
N GLU A 31 -5.70 7.45 -14.97
CA GLU A 31 -6.56 6.40 -15.49
C GLU A 31 -5.82 5.46 -16.45
N GLN A 32 -5.02 6.02 -17.36
CA GLN A 32 -4.21 5.22 -18.30
C GLN A 32 -3.19 4.34 -17.56
N VAL A 33 -2.52 4.87 -16.54
CA VAL A 33 -1.56 4.10 -15.73
C VAL A 33 -2.26 2.98 -14.95
N VAL A 34 -3.40 3.26 -14.31
CA VAL A 34 -4.20 2.24 -13.62
C VAL A 34 -4.64 1.14 -14.58
N LYS A 35 -5.10 1.52 -15.79
CA LYS A 35 -5.53 0.56 -16.83
C LYS A 35 -4.37 -0.31 -17.28
N ALA A 36 -3.22 0.28 -17.60
CA ALA A 36 -2.04 -0.45 -18.02
C ALA A 36 -1.57 -1.44 -16.93
N CYS A 37 -1.55 -1.03 -15.66
CA CYS A 37 -1.25 -1.93 -14.54
C CYS A 37 -2.27 -3.07 -14.43
N TYR A 38 -3.55 -2.78 -14.61
CA TYR A 38 -4.62 -3.79 -14.58
C TYR A 38 -4.47 -4.84 -15.68
N GLU A 39 -4.21 -4.39 -16.92
CA GLU A 39 -3.94 -5.24 -18.07
C GLU A 39 -2.68 -6.08 -17.89
N GLY A 40 -1.68 -5.53 -17.20
CA GLY A 40 -0.47 -6.23 -16.77
C GLY A 40 -0.65 -7.24 -15.63
N GLY A 41 -1.88 -7.42 -15.13
CA GLY A 41 -2.19 -8.40 -14.07
C GLY A 41 -2.15 -7.86 -12.64
N VAL A 42 -1.89 -6.58 -12.43
CA VAL A 42 -1.93 -5.93 -11.11
C VAL A 42 -3.38 -5.88 -10.60
N ARG A 43 -3.58 -6.13 -9.30
CA ARG A 43 -4.90 -6.11 -8.67
C ARG A 43 -4.99 -5.20 -7.45
N ALA A 44 -3.88 -4.61 -7.01
CA ALA A 44 -3.86 -3.59 -5.96
C ALA A 44 -2.97 -2.43 -6.39
N PHE A 45 -3.44 -1.20 -6.26
CA PHE A 45 -2.76 0.00 -6.74
C PHE A 45 -2.90 1.13 -5.71
N GLU A 46 -1.79 1.77 -5.35
CA GLU A 46 -1.74 2.90 -4.43
C GLU A 46 -1.67 4.21 -5.20
N PHE A 47 -2.72 5.03 -5.13
CA PHE A 47 -2.62 6.44 -5.49
C PHE A 47 -2.18 7.24 -4.26
N THR A 48 -1.39 8.30 -4.43
CA THR A 48 -0.87 9.04 -3.27
C THR A 48 -1.48 10.43 -3.12
N ASN A 49 -1.76 10.80 -1.87
CA ASN A 49 -2.23 12.13 -1.47
C ASN A 49 -1.04 13.12 -1.39
N ARG A 50 -0.43 13.46 -2.52
CA ARG A 50 0.80 14.30 -2.57
C ARG A 50 0.62 15.68 -3.20
N GLY A 51 -0.50 15.99 -3.76
CA GLY A 51 -0.75 17.28 -4.42
C GLY A 51 -2.07 17.89 -4.04
N ASP A 52 -2.22 19.18 -4.31
CA ASP A 52 -3.49 19.86 -4.17
C ASP A 52 -4.54 19.17 -5.03
N PHE A 53 -5.75 19.03 -4.52
CA PHE A 53 -6.88 18.39 -5.20
C PHE A 53 -6.65 16.91 -5.58
N ALA A 54 -5.66 16.22 -4.99
CA ALA A 54 -5.44 14.80 -5.21
C ALA A 54 -6.70 13.95 -4.97
N SER A 55 -7.58 14.40 -4.08
CA SER A 55 -8.87 13.76 -3.81
C SER A 55 -9.81 13.75 -5.01
N GLU A 56 -9.81 14.78 -5.84
CA GLU A 56 -10.65 14.85 -7.05
C GLU A 56 -10.20 13.80 -8.08
N VAL A 57 -8.89 13.68 -8.28
CA VAL A 57 -8.30 12.64 -9.13
C VAL A 57 -8.63 11.25 -8.59
N PHE A 58 -8.47 11.04 -7.28
CA PHE A 58 -8.78 9.76 -6.65
C PHE A 58 -10.25 9.35 -6.82
N ILE A 59 -11.18 10.28 -6.60
CA ILE A 59 -12.63 10.03 -6.81
C ILE A 59 -12.90 9.59 -8.25
N ARG A 60 -12.27 10.26 -9.22
CA ARG A 60 -12.38 9.91 -10.63
C ARG A 60 -11.81 8.51 -10.90
N LEU A 61 -10.63 8.19 -10.37
CA LEU A 61 -10.01 6.87 -10.48
C LEU A 61 -10.88 5.75 -9.90
N VAL A 62 -11.52 5.98 -8.76
CA VAL A 62 -12.44 4.98 -8.15
C VAL A 62 -13.63 4.68 -9.06
N LYS A 63 -14.20 5.71 -9.69
CA LYS A 63 -15.31 5.55 -10.66
C LYS A 63 -14.84 4.83 -11.91
N PHE A 64 -13.69 5.23 -12.46
CA PHE A 64 -13.07 4.61 -13.62
C PHE A 64 -12.76 3.12 -13.36
N ALA A 65 -12.10 2.80 -12.26
CA ALA A 65 -11.76 1.42 -11.92
C ALA A 65 -13.01 0.55 -11.69
N ALA A 66 -14.11 1.13 -11.21
CA ALA A 66 -15.36 0.40 -11.06
C ALA A 66 -15.98 -0.01 -12.42
N ALA A 67 -15.77 0.81 -13.46
CA ALA A 67 -16.32 0.58 -14.79
C ALA A 67 -15.39 -0.25 -15.68
N GLU A 68 -14.10 0.09 -15.72
CA GLU A 68 -13.15 -0.43 -16.71
C GLU A 68 -12.19 -1.50 -16.15
N CYS A 69 -11.95 -1.50 -14.82
CA CYS A 69 -11.00 -2.38 -14.15
C CYS A 69 -11.66 -3.03 -12.91
N PRO A 70 -12.70 -3.87 -13.08
CA PRO A 70 -13.59 -4.28 -11.98
C PRO A 70 -12.91 -5.05 -10.85
N GLU A 71 -11.76 -5.65 -11.06
CA GLU A 71 -10.99 -6.34 -10.03
C GLU A 71 -9.85 -5.47 -9.43
N MET A 72 -9.65 -4.25 -9.92
CA MET A 72 -8.64 -3.34 -9.39
C MET A 72 -9.06 -2.80 -8.02
N ILE A 73 -8.22 -2.99 -7.05
CA ILE A 73 -8.34 -2.52 -5.67
C ILE A 73 -7.53 -1.24 -5.54
N LEU A 74 -8.20 -0.10 -5.39
CA LEU A 74 -7.54 1.19 -5.21
C LEU A 74 -7.37 1.51 -3.73
N GLY A 75 -6.16 1.86 -3.35
CA GLY A 75 -5.81 2.41 -2.04
C GLY A 75 -5.23 3.81 -2.13
N ILE A 76 -5.09 4.42 -0.98
CA ILE A 76 -4.53 5.76 -0.84
C ILE A 76 -3.28 5.75 0.02
N GLY A 77 -2.22 6.37 -0.49
CA GLY A 77 -0.96 6.56 0.22
C GLY A 77 -0.69 7.99 0.66
N SER A 78 0.39 8.18 1.39
CA SER A 78 0.79 9.46 1.98
C SER A 78 -0.24 10.01 2.98
N VAL A 79 -0.95 9.12 3.67
CA VAL A 79 -1.93 9.48 4.71
C VAL A 79 -1.23 9.58 6.05
N VAL A 80 -1.34 10.73 6.69
CA VAL A 80 -0.63 11.06 7.93
C VAL A 80 -1.54 11.29 9.13
N ASP A 81 -2.86 11.37 8.93
CA ASP A 81 -3.85 11.64 9.97
C ASP A 81 -5.18 10.91 9.73
N ALA A 82 -5.95 10.74 10.81
CA ALA A 82 -7.21 10.01 10.79
C ALA A 82 -8.33 10.73 10.00
N PRO A 83 -8.49 12.06 10.05
CA PRO A 83 -9.47 12.76 9.21
C PRO A 83 -9.26 12.52 7.72
N THR A 84 -8.02 12.60 7.26
CA THR A 84 -7.66 12.30 5.86
C THR A 84 -7.97 10.85 5.50
N ALA A 85 -7.63 9.89 6.37
CA ALA A 85 -7.98 8.49 6.16
C ALA A 85 -9.49 8.29 6.04
N ALA A 86 -10.28 8.89 6.94
CA ALA A 86 -11.74 8.80 6.93
C ALA A 86 -12.34 9.37 5.64
N MET A 87 -11.83 10.52 5.20
CA MET A 87 -12.26 11.17 3.96
C MET A 87 -12.03 10.26 2.73
N TYR A 88 -10.83 9.72 2.58
CA TYR A 88 -10.54 8.85 1.44
C TYR A 88 -11.28 7.50 1.49
N MET A 89 -11.54 6.95 2.67
CA MET A 89 -12.39 5.77 2.81
C MET A 89 -13.83 6.06 2.33
N GLN A 90 -14.35 7.25 2.57
CA GLN A 90 -15.66 7.67 2.02
C GLN A 90 -15.62 7.83 0.50
N TYR A 91 -14.49 8.23 -0.06
CA TYR A 91 -14.30 8.31 -1.51
C TYR A 91 -14.06 6.94 -2.16
N GLY A 92 -13.95 5.87 -1.39
CA GLY A 92 -13.87 4.51 -1.89
C GLY A 92 -12.49 3.85 -1.79
N ALA A 93 -11.57 4.41 -1.00
CA ALA A 93 -10.30 3.74 -0.73
C ALA A 93 -10.53 2.39 -0.05
N ASN A 94 -9.89 1.34 -0.59
CA ASN A 94 -10.00 -0.02 -0.08
C ASN A 94 -8.86 -0.38 0.88
N PHE A 95 -7.77 0.37 0.88
CA PHE A 95 -6.68 0.31 1.84
C PHE A 95 -6.02 1.68 2.01
N VAL A 96 -5.35 1.87 3.12
CA VAL A 96 -4.66 3.11 3.48
C VAL A 96 -3.20 2.82 3.76
N VAL A 97 -2.29 3.66 3.24
CA VAL A 97 -0.86 3.56 3.47
C VAL A 97 -0.33 4.86 4.07
N GLY A 98 0.41 4.75 5.16
CA GLY A 98 1.07 5.88 5.81
C GLY A 98 2.59 5.86 5.65
N PRO A 99 3.26 7.01 5.77
CA PRO A 99 4.73 7.07 5.79
C PRO A 99 5.32 6.64 7.12
N TYR A 100 4.53 6.67 8.19
CA TYR A 100 4.89 6.27 9.56
C TYR A 100 3.67 5.70 10.27
N LEU A 101 3.88 5.10 11.43
CA LEU A 101 2.80 4.58 12.27
C LEU A 101 2.04 5.71 12.96
N ASN A 102 0.73 5.77 12.72
CA ASN A 102 -0.19 6.65 13.41
C ASN A 102 -1.34 5.82 14.01
N ALA A 103 -1.43 5.81 15.35
CA ALA A 103 -2.43 5.00 16.07
C ALA A 103 -3.87 5.42 15.79
N GLU A 104 -4.13 6.72 15.56
CA GLU A 104 -5.49 7.20 15.24
C GLU A 104 -5.92 6.76 13.84
N VAL A 105 -4.99 6.74 12.88
CA VAL A 105 -5.26 6.16 11.54
C VAL A 105 -5.57 4.67 11.67
N ALA A 106 -4.79 3.91 12.45
CA ALA A 106 -5.05 2.50 12.68
C ALA A 106 -6.45 2.27 13.28
N ARG A 107 -6.83 3.06 14.29
CA ARG A 107 -8.15 2.96 14.93
C ARG A 107 -9.29 3.26 13.97
N VAL A 108 -9.21 4.32 13.17
CA VAL A 108 -10.28 4.67 12.24
C VAL A 108 -10.40 3.64 11.11
N CYS A 109 -9.28 3.14 10.59
CA CYS A 109 -9.26 2.09 9.58
C CYS A 109 -9.87 0.78 10.12
N ASN A 110 -9.51 0.38 11.34
CA ASN A 110 -10.07 -0.82 11.98
C ASN A 110 -11.58 -0.72 12.19
N ARG A 111 -12.13 0.43 12.56
CA ARG A 111 -13.58 0.65 12.67
C ARG A 111 -14.32 0.40 11.35
N HIS A 112 -13.66 0.67 10.24
CA HIS A 112 -14.22 0.49 8.89
C HIS A 112 -13.84 -0.85 8.25
N LEU A 113 -13.02 -1.68 8.94
CA LEU A 113 -12.44 -2.91 8.39
C LEU A 113 -11.69 -2.67 7.07
N VAL A 114 -11.00 -1.54 6.98
CA VAL A 114 -10.10 -1.17 5.87
C VAL A 114 -8.67 -1.43 6.31
N PRO A 115 -7.83 -2.15 5.53
CA PRO A 115 -6.44 -2.36 5.89
C PRO A 115 -5.67 -1.04 6.00
N TYR A 116 -4.88 -0.90 7.06
CA TYR A 116 -3.90 0.17 7.19
C TYR A 116 -2.50 -0.41 7.19
N THR A 117 -1.64 0.12 6.32
CA THR A 117 -0.24 -0.31 6.17
C THR A 117 0.68 0.86 6.54
N PRO A 118 1.05 1.00 7.83
CA PRO A 118 1.92 2.07 8.31
C PRO A 118 3.38 1.85 7.92
N GLY A 119 4.11 2.95 7.71
CA GLY A 119 5.56 2.96 7.61
C GLY A 119 6.21 2.64 8.97
N CYS A 120 7.19 1.73 8.96
CA CYS A 120 7.94 1.29 10.11
C CYS A 120 9.43 1.21 9.75
N GLY A 121 10.29 1.82 10.55
CA GLY A 121 11.74 1.79 10.37
C GLY A 121 12.46 0.94 11.43
N SER A 122 11.73 0.34 12.37
CA SER A 122 12.29 -0.47 13.47
C SER A 122 11.41 -1.68 13.80
N VAL A 123 11.99 -2.66 14.48
CA VAL A 123 11.28 -3.85 14.98
C VAL A 123 10.17 -3.46 15.97
N THR A 124 10.45 -2.45 16.82
CA THR A 124 9.46 -1.94 17.78
C THR A 124 8.25 -1.34 17.08
N GLU A 125 8.45 -0.54 16.04
CA GLU A 125 7.33 0.04 15.28
C GLU A 125 6.50 -1.04 14.57
N ILE A 126 7.14 -2.09 14.02
CA ILE A 126 6.45 -3.24 13.44
C ILE A 126 5.58 -3.94 14.49
N GLY A 127 6.14 -4.23 15.66
CA GLY A 127 5.39 -4.84 16.75
C GLY A 127 4.22 -3.98 17.22
N THR A 128 4.43 -2.69 17.42
CA THR A 128 3.38 -1.75 17.82
C THR A 128 2.28 -1.65 16.75
N ALA A 129 2.64 -1.65 15.47
CA ALA A 129 1.67 -1.65 14.38
C ALA A 129 0.79 -2.91 14.40
N GLN A 130 1.38 -4.08 14.66
CA GLN A 130 0.65 -5.33 14.78
C GLN A 130 -0.30 -5.33 15.99
N GLU A 131 0.12 -4.82 17.15
CA GLU A 131 -0.75 -4.62 18.31
C GLU A 131 -1.94 -3.71 18.00
N LEU A 132 -1.76 -2.73 17.12
CA LEU A 132 -2.81 -1.84 16.64
C LEU A 132 -3.67 -2.46 15.51
N GLY A 133 -3.50 -3.75 15.20
CA GLY A 133 -4.31 -4.46 14.22
C GLY A 133 -3.93 -4.24 12.76
N CYS A 134 -2.68 -3.83 12.50
CA CYS A 134 -2.15 -3.72 11.15
C CYS A 134 -1.65 -5.09 10.67
N ASP A 135 -2.37 -5.74 9.75
CA ASP A 135 -2.03 -7.08 9.24
C ASP A 135 -0.84 -7.06 8.27
N LEU A 136 -0.55 -5.91 7.68
CA LEU A 136 0.55 -5.66 6.77
C LEU A 136 1.29 -4.40 7.22
N THR A 137 2.59 -4.50 7.47
CA THR A 137 3.43 -3.37 7.86
C THR A 137 4.38 -2.99 6.73
N LYS A 138 4.56 -1.71 6.50
CA LYS A 138 5.47 -1.20 5.47
C LYS A 138 6.83 -0.88 6.08
N VAL A 139 7.88 -1.58 5.64
CA VAL A 139 9.24 -1.16 5.95
C VAL A 139 9.59 0.04 5.05
N PHE A 140 9.82 1.20 5.68
CA PHE A 140 10.07 2.46 4.98
C PHE A 140 10.94 3.42 5.82
N PRO A 141 11.94 4.07 5.19
CA PRO A 141 12.47 3.81 3.85
C PRO A 141 13.38 2.57 3.84
N ALA A 142 12.96 1.51 3.13
CA ALA A 142 13.51 0.17 3.28
C ALA A 142 15.03 0.07 2.99
N GLY A 143 15.51 0.78 1.96
CA GLY A 143 16.95 0.81 1.65
C GLY A 143 17.78 1.42 2.78
N ASN A 144 17.27 2.46 3.44
CA ASN A 144 17.99 3.18 4.48
C ASN A 144 18.05 2.42 5.82
N VAL A 145 17.09 1.53 6.09
CA VAL A 145 17.05 0.75 7.34
C VAL A 145 17.72 -0.61 7.23
N GLY A 146 18.33 -0.92 6.08
CA GLY A 146 19.14 -2.14 5.90
C GLY A 146 18.64 -3.09 4.80
N GLY A 147 17.65 -2.70 4.03
CA GLY A 147 17.20 -3.45 2.84
C GLY A 147 16.67 -4.85 3.15
N PRO A 148 16.89 -5.80 2.22
CA PRO A 148 16.47 -7.20 2.42
C PRO A 148 17.04 -7.84 3.68
N SER A 149 18.24 -7.45 4.11
CA SER A 149 18.86 -7.95 5.35
C SER A 149 18.07 -7.57 6.60
N PHE A 150 17.55 -6.35 6.67
CA PHE A 150 16.67 -5.92 7.75
C PHE A 150 15.42 -6.81 7.83
N VAL A 151 14.74 -7.01 6.70
CA VAL A 151 13.55 -7.86 6.65
C VAL A 151 13.85 -9.28 7.11
N LYS A 152 14.93 -9.89 6.60
CA LYS A 152 15.37 -11.24 7.01
C LYS A 152 15.59 -11.33 8.52
N ASN A 153 16.24 -10.32 9.11
CA ASN A 153 16.53 -10.29 10.54
C ASN A 153 15.26 -10.08 11.38
N VAL A 154 14.30 -9.30 10.91
CA VAL A 154 12.98 -9.15 11.56
C VAL A 154 12.19 -10.47 11.50
N LYS A 155 12.17 -11.12 10.36
CA LYS A 155 11.42 -12.38 10.15
C LYS A 155 11.94 -13.55 10.96
N ALA A 156 13.19 -13.52 11.42
CA ALA A 156 13.76 -14.58 12.24
C ALA A 156 13.01 -14.73 13.61
N PRO A 157 12.88 -13.68 14.44
CA PRO A 157 12.09 -13.74 15.67
C PRO A 157 10.58 -13.52 15.47
N LEU A 158 10.14 -12.89 14.36
CA LEU A 158 8.75 -12.54 14.08
C LEU A 158 8.29 -13.14 12.74
N PRO A 159 8.29 -14.48 12.57
CA PRO A 159 8.00 -15.13 11.30
C PRO A 159 6.58 -14.89 10.77
N TRP A 160 5.64 -14.54 11.65
CA TRP A 160 4.25 -14.21 11.31
C TRP A 160 4.06 -12.82 10.69
N SER A 161 5.04 -11.93 10.78
CA SER A 161 4.93 -10.56 10.29
C SER A 161 4.79 -10.51 8.77
N ASN A 162 3.72 -9.90 8.27
CA ASN A 162 3.61 -9.58 6.85
C ASN A 162 4.25 -8.23 6.59
N ILE A 163 5.22 -8.19 5.71
CA ILE A 163 6.04 -7.00 5.43
C ILE A 163 5.91 -6.59 3.97
N MET A 164 5.61 -5.32 3.74
CA MET A 164 5.68 -4.65 2.44
C MET A 164 6.98 -3.86 2.38
N ALA A 165 7.87 -4.19 1.44
CA ALA A 165 9.08 -3.40 1.21
C ALA A 165 8.75 -2.14 0.39
N THR A 166 9.26 -0.97 0.84
CA THR A 166 9.04 0.32 0.18
C THR A 166 10.30 1.17 0.21
N GLY A 167 10.75 1.59 -0.96
CA GLY A 167 12.03 2.27 -1.16
C GLY A 167 13.17 1.29 -1.41
N ALA A 168 14.00 1.60 -2.41
CA ALA A 168 15.03 0.72 -2.96
C ALA A 168 14.48 -0.60 -3.53
N VAL A 169 13.21 -0.63 -3.91
CA VAL A 169 12.61 -1.71 -4.70
C VAL A 169 12.67 -1.31 -6.16
N GLU A 170 13.32 -2.14 -6.97
CA GLU A 170 13.52 -1.92 -8.40
C GLU A 170 12.85 -3.03 -9.20
N PRO A 171 12.31 -2.76 -10.40
CA PRO A 171 11.64 -3.75 -11.24
C PRO A 171 12.64 -4.64 -11.99
N THR A 172 13.62 -5.17 -11.27
CA THR A 172 14.62 -6.11 -11.81
C THR A 172 14.48 -7.46 -11.12
N GLU A 173 14.75 -8.54 -11.85
CA GLU A 173 14.67 -9.90 -11.31
C GLU A 173 15.57 -10.09 -10.08
N GLU A 174 16.79 -9.54 -10.13
CA GLU A 174 17.74 -9.63 -9.03
C GLU A 174 17.22 -8.93 -7.77
N ASN A 175 16.77 -7.68 -7.88
CA ASN A 175 16.27 -6.89 -6.76
C ASN A 175 15.01 -7.53 -6.16
N LEU A 176 14.02 -7.87 -6.98
CA LEU A 176 12.79 -8.50 -6.51
C LEU A 176 13.06 -9.86 -5.86
N THR A 177 13.94 -10.67 -6.46
CA THR A 177 14.34 -11.95 -5.88
C THR A 177 14.98 -11.78 -4.50
N ALA A 178 15.82 -10.75 -4.29
CA ALA A 178 16.43 -10.48 -2.99
C ALA A 178 15.38 -10.15 -1.94
N TRP A 179 14.38 -9.32 -2.27
CA TRP A 179 13.29 -8.98 -1.36
C TRP A 179 12.41 -10.17 -0.99
N PHE A 180 11.98 -10.96 -1.99
CA PHE A 180 11.15 -12.15 -1.72
C PHE A 180 11.90 -13.25 -0.96
N LYS A 181 13.19 -13.46 -1.24
CA LYS A 181 14.03 -14.36 -0.43
C LYS A 181 14.21 -13.90 1.01
N ALA A 182 14.16 -12.60 1.25
CA ALA A 182 14.18 -12.05 2.62
C ALA A 182 12.85 -12.28 3.37
N GLY A 183 11.78 -12.64 2.68
CA GLY A 183 10.48 -12.98 3.27
C GLY A 183 9.46 -11.85 3.27
N VAL A 184 9.55 -10.88 2.36
CA VAL A 184 8.49 -9.87 2.19
C VAL A 184 7.21 -10.54 1.69
N TYR A 185 6.08 -9.99 2.11
CA TYR A 185 4.75 -10.37 1.62
C TYR A 185 4.47 -9.76 0.23
N CYS A 186 4.91 -8.53 0.04
CA CYS A 186 4.81 -7.82 -1.23
C CYS A 186 5.84 -6.67 -1.28
N CYS A 187 6.01 -6.13 -2.48
CA CYS A 187 6.82 -4.95 -2.76
C CYS A 187 5.94 -3.80 -3.24
N LEU A 188 6.22 -2.58 -2.77
CA LEU A 188 5.61 -1.36 -3.25
C LEU A 188 6.60 -0.67 -4.18
N LEU A 189 6.21 -0.59 -5.44
CA LEU A 189 7.03 -0.06 -6.54
C LEU A 189 6.51 1.29 -7.00
N TYR A 190 7.41 2.27 -7.06
CA TYR A 190 7.07 3.55 -7.66
C TYR A 190 7.01 3.40 -9.19
N THR A 191 5.87 3.76 -9.78
CA THR A 191 5.71 3.83 -11.23
C THR A 191 5.92 5.27 -11.67
N SER A 192 6.94 5.49 -12.50
CA SER A 192 7.11 6.76 -13.22
C SER A 192 6.36 6.69 -14.54
N PRO A 193 5.77 7.79 -15.00
CA PRO A 193 5.25 7.87 -16.37
C PRO A 193 6.39 7.81 -17.37
#